data_fab2449ac6c32f57052c9e535ac40e24
#
_entry.id   fab2449ac6c32f57052c9e535ac40e24
#
_cell.length_a   1.000
_cell.length_b   1.000
_cell.length_c   1.000
_cell.angle_alpha   90.00
_cell.angle_beta   90.00
_cell.angle_gamma   90.00
#
_symmetry.space_group_name_H-M   'P 1'
#
loop_
_entity.id
_entity.type
_entity.pdbx_description
1 polymer ?
#
loop_
_entity_poly.entity_id
_entity_poly.type
_entity_poly.pdbx_seq_one_letter_code
_entity_poly.pdbx_strand_id
1 'polypeptide(L)'
;MEVHFPIEFLVEGTPVSFQRGRAEARNEWKERVKAASSTVLPHGYHASEGRISVTLFYFPDAPMQGDVDNIIKLVLDALCQHIYVDDSQVDRIVVQRFEPGSVFGFGSPSAMLEEALKRQGPVLYVRLSDNPFEDLT
;
A
#
# COMPACT_ATOMS: atom_id res chain seq x y z
N MET A 1 2.37 -18.02 -14.06
CA MET A 1 2.66 -16.66 -14.54
C MET A 1 2.95 -15.74 -13.36
N GLU A 2 4.10 -15.12 -13.36
CA GLU A 2 4.44 -14.14 -12.34
C GLU A 2 3.61 -12.87 -12.53
N VAL A 3 3.46 -12.11 -11.44
CA VAL A 3 2.80 -10.81 -11.49
C VAL A 3 3.62 -9.84 -12.34
N HIS A 4 2.93 -8.90 -12.98
CA HIS A 4 3.56 -7.83 -13.75
C HIS A 4 3.57 -6.53 -12.94
N PHE A 5 4.72 -5.87 -12.89
CA PHE A 5 4.85 -4.59 -12.21
C PHE A 5 4.70 -3.42 -13.19
N PRO A 6 4.26 -2.24 -12.74
CA PRO A 6 3.86 -1.95 -11.37
C PRO A 6 2.47 -2.52 -11.03
N ILE A 7 2.29 -2.80 -9.73
CA ILE A 7 0.99 -3.19 -9.19
C ILE A 7 0.50 -2.04 -8.33
N GLU A 8 -0.69 -1.54 -8.61
CA GLU A 8 -1.28 -0.43 -7.86
C GLU A 8 -2.70 -0.79 -7.45
N PHE A 9 -3.05 -0.48 -6.20
CA PHE A 9 -4.41 -0.67 -5.72
C PHE A 9 -4.71 0.29 -4.57
N LEU A 10 -5.99 0.42 -4.26
CA LEU A 10 -6.46 1.26 -3.15
C LEU A 10 -7.10 0.38 -2.08
N VAL A 11 -6.81 0.71 -0.83
CA VAL A 11 -7.43 0.07 0.33
C VAL A 11 -8.24 1.12 1.06
N GLU A 12 -9.55 0.98 1.07
CA GLU A 12 -10.43 1.91 1.79
C GLU A 12 -10.36 1.62 3.29
N GLY A 13 -10.34 2.68 4.08
CA GLY A 13 -10.34 2.58 5.53
C GLY A 13 -9.10 3.17 6.17
N THR A 14 -9.08 3.12 7.49
CA THR A 14 -7.98 3.62 8.31
C THR A 14 -7.02 2.49 8.61
N PRO A 15 -5.72 2.63 8.27
CA PRO A 15 -4.73 1.61 8.59
C PRO A 15 -4.69 1.32 10.10
N VAL A 16 -4.56 0.05 10.44
CA VAL A 16 -4.45 -0.40 11.83
C VAL A 16 -2.98 -0.48 12.20
N SER A 17 -2.63 0.03 13.38
CA SER A 17 -1.26 -0.03 13.89
C SER A 17 -0.90 -1.46 14.33
N PHE A 18 0.28 -1.91 13.92
CA PHE A 18 0.83 -3.19 14.39
C PHE A 18 0.99 -3.21 15.92
N GLN A 19 1.40 -2.09 16.51
CA GLN A 19 1.69 -2.03 17.95
C GLN A 19 0.46 -1.78 18.81
N ARG A 20 -0.52 -1.01 18.31
CA ARG A 20 -1.67 -0.57 19.11
C ARG A 20 -2.98 -1.27 18.78
N GLY A 21 -3.06 -1.87 17.62
CA GLY A 21 -4.27 -2.54 17.17
C GLY A 21 -4.53 -3.83 17.93
N ARG A 22 -5.80 -4.17 18.10
CA ARG A 22 -6.21 -5.48 18.62
C ARG A 22 -5.95 -6.54 17.55
N ALA A 23 -5.75 -7.79 17.98
CA ALA A 23 -5.47 -8.89 17.07
C ALA A 23 -6.53 -9.02 15.97
N GLU A 24 -7.82 -8.91 16.34
CA GLU A 24 -8.92 -8.99 15.38
C GLU A 24 -8.87 -7.86 14.36
N ALA A 25 -8.63 -6.63 14.83
CA ALA A 25 -8.54 -5.46 13.95
C ALA A 25 -7.34 -5.57 13.00
N ARG A 26 -6.19 -6.05 13.51
CA ARG A 26 -5.01 -6.27 12.69
C ARG A 26 -5.27 -7.30 11.59
N ASN A 27 -5.90 -8.41 11.95
CA ASN A 27 -6.22 -9.46 10.98
C ASN A 27 -7.23 -8.98 9.93
N GLU A 28 -8.25 -8.26 10.35
CA GLU A 28 -9.23 -7.67 9.44
C GLU A 28 -8.58 -6.70 8.46
N TRP A 29 -7.67 -5.85 8.94
CA TRP A 29 -6.95 -4.91 8.09
C TRP A 29 -6.10 -5.65 7.05
N LYS A 30 -5.35 -6.68 7.49
CA LYS A 30 -4.53 -7.49 6.57
C LYS A 30 -5.40 -8.16 5.50
N GLU A 31 -6.55 -8.71 5.88
CA GLU A 31 -7.46 -9.32 4.91
C GLU A 31 -8.01 -8.29 3.93
N ARG A 32 -8.28 -7.07 4.39
CA ARG A 32 -8.74 -5.97 3.55
C ARG A 32 -7.69 -5.56 2.52
N VAL A 33 -6.42 -5.47 2.95
CA VAL A 33 -5.30 -5.17 2.06
C VAL A 33 -5.16 -6.27 1.01
N LYS A 34 -5.19 -7.51 1.45
CA LYS A 34 -5.07 -8.68 0.57
C LYS A 34 -6.21 -8.74 -0.45
N ALA A 35 -7.43 -8.51 -0.01
CA ALA A 35 -8.61 -8.51 -0.89
C ALA A 35 -8.52 -7.39 -1.94
N ALA A 36 -8.11 -6.19 -1.52
CA ALA A 36 -7.94 -5.08 -2.44
C ALA A 36 -6.88 -5.38 -3.51
N SER A 37 -5.76 -5.97 -3.12
CA SER A 37 -4.70 -6.35 -4.07
C SER A 37 -5.18 -7.42 -5.06
N SER A 38 -6.01 -8.34 -4.61
CA SER A 38 -6.50 -9.43 -5.46
C SER A 38 -7.36 -8.93 -6.62
N THR A 39 -7.96 -7.76 -6.52
CA THR A 39 -8.78 -7.19 -7.59
C THR A 39 -7.95 -6.81 -8.82
N VAL A 40 -6.65 -6.57 -8.66
CA VAL A 40 -5.78 -6.13 -9.75
C VAL A 40 -4.76 -7.21 -10.17
N LEU A 41 -4.82 -8.39 -9.56
CA LEU A 41 -3.90 -9.48 -9.90
C LEU A 41 -4.53 -10.41 -10.93
N PRO A 42 -3.71 -10.95 -11.86
CA PRO A 42 -4.23 -11.89 -12.85
C PRO A 42 -4.62 -13.21 -12.20
N HIS A 43 -5.58 -13.89 -12.81
CA HIS A 43 -5.98 -15.23 -12.36
C HIS A 43 -4.81 -16.20 -12.56
N GLY A 44 -4.55 -17.04 -11.55
CA GLY A 44 -3.51 -18.06 -11.64
C GLY A 44 -2.08 -17.55 -11.57
N TYR A 45 -1.88 -16.32 -11.05
CA TYR A 45 -0.55 -15.78 -10.86
C TYR A 45 0.21 -16.52 -9.75
N HIS A 46 1.53 -16.38 -9.75
CA HIS A 46 2.35 -16.78 -8.61
C HIS A 46 3.24 -15.62 -8.16
N ALA A 47 3.64 -15.67 -6.89
CA ALA A 47 4.38 -14.59 -6.24
C ALA A 47 5.72 -14.32 -6.93
N SER A 48 6.11 -13.05 -6.95
CA SER A 48 7.40 -12.62 -7.50
C SER A 48 8.55 -13.04 -6.59
N GLU A 49 9.66 -13.45 -7.17
CA GLU A 49 10.89 -13.77 -6.46
C GLU A 49 11.96 -12.69 -6.60
N GLY A 50 11.72 -11.66 -7.41
CA GLY A 50 12.67 -10.59 -7.67
C GLY A 50 12.67 -9.49 -6.61
N ARG A 51 13.57 -8.52 -6.79
CA ARG A 51 13.64 -7.34 -5.91
C ARG A 51 12.45 -6.42 -6.18
N ILE A 52 11.90 -5.84 -5.11
CA ILE A 52 10.72 -4.96 -5.21
C ILE A 52 10.89 -3.71 -4.37
N SER A 53 10.15 -2.67 -4.74
CA SER A 53 9.95 -1.48 -3.95
C SER A 53 8.46 -1.33 -3.63
N VAL A 54 8.16 -0.75 -2.46
CA VAL A 54 6.80 -0.57 -1.97
C VAL A 54 6.58 0.91 -1.67
N THR A 55 5.49 1.47 -2.16
CA THR A 55 5.07 2.83 -1.88
C THR A 55 3.70 2.83 -1.23
N LEU A 56 3.59 3.51 -0.11
CA LEU A 56 2.36 3.62 0.67
C LEU A 56 2.04 5.10 0.87
N PHE A 57 0.97 5.59 0.22
CA PHE A 57 0.48 6.95 0.40
C PHE A 57 -0.87 6.88 1.10
N TYR A 58 -0.93 7.41 2.32
CA TYR A 58 -2.15 7.39 3.11
C TYR A 58 -2.80 8.77 3.11
N PHE A 59 -4.08 8.79 2.73
CA PHE A 59 -4.91 9.99 2.68
C PHE A 59 -6.01 9.87 3.74
N PRO A 60 -5.76 10.33 4.98
CA PRO A 60 -6.76 10.26 6.04
C PRO A 60 -7.85 11.31 5.83
N ASP A 61 -9.04 11.06 6.38
CA ASP A 61 -10.14 12.04 6.40
C ASP A 61 -10.18 12.89 7.68
N ALA A 62 -9.30 12.58 8.64
CA ALA A 62 -9.10 13.30 9.88
C ALA A 62 -7.64 13.15 10.29
N PRO A 63 -7.10 13.97 11.21
CA PRO A 63 -5.71 13.82 11.63
C PRO A 63 -5.40 12.40 12.07
N MET A 64 -4.31 11.85 11.50
CA MET A 64 -3.91 10.47 11.76
C MET A 64 -3.43 10.30 13.19
N GLN A 65 -3.89 9.26 13.88
CA GLN A 65 -3.39 8.86 15.18
C GLN A 65 -2.17 7.97 15.00
N GLY A 66 -1.11 8.22 15.77
CA GLY A 66 0.11 7.43 15.72
C GLY A 66 1.09 7.86 14.63
N ASP A 67 2.15 7.11 14.51
CA ASP A 67 3.26 7.43 13.62
C ASP A 67 3.10 6.76 12.25
N VAL A 68 3.65 7.40 11.23
CA VAL A 68 3.52 6.93 9.85
C VAL A 68 4.16 5.56 9.64
N ASP A 69 5.22 5.22 10.36
CA ASP A 69 5.87 3.92 10.23
C ASP A 69 4.99 2.75 10.70
N ASN A 70 4.00 3.01 11.53
CA ASN A 70 3.05 1.99 11.98
C ASN A 70 2.13 1.47 10.85
N ILE A 71 2.10 2.14 9.71
CA ILE A 71 1.34 1.68 8.54
C ILE A 71 2.03 0.48 7.87
N ILE A 72 3.36 0.41 7.94
CA ILE A 72 4.17 -0.46 7.09
C ILE A 72 3.97 -1.95 7.38
N LYS A 73 4.07 -2.35 8.66
CA LYS A 73 4.23 -3.77 9.03
C LYS A 73 3.06 -4.65 8.59
N LEU A 74 1.84 -4.21 8.85
CA LEU A 74 0.66 -5.02 8.53
C LEU A 74 0.40 -5.09 7.02
N VAL A 75 0.75 -4.04 6.28
CA VAL A 75 0.64 -4.07 4.82
C VAL A 75 1.63 -5.08 4.25
N LEU A 76 2.88 -5.04 4.68
CA LEU A 76 3.88 -6.02 4.22
C LEU A 76 3.49 -7.45 4.60
N ASP A 77 2.97 -7.65 5.82
CA ASP A 77 2.50 -8.97 6.27
C ASP A 77 1.37 -9.49 5.37
N ALA A 78 0.49 -8.62 4.92
CA ALA A 78 -0.61 -9.01 4.04
C ALA A 78 -0.12 -9.42 2.65
N LEU A 79 0.95 -8.77 2.16
CA LEU A 79 1.45 -8.97 0.80
C LEU A 79 2.50 -10.09 0.70
N CYS A 80 3.18 -10.40 1.80
CA CYS A 80 4.18 -11.47 1.87
C CYS A 80 3.50 -12.83 1.64
N GLN A 81 4.10 -13.66 0.81
CA GLN A 81 3.56 -14.95 0.37
C GLN A 81 2.24 -14.82 -0.40
N HIS A 82 1.94 -13.63 -0.85
CA HIS A 82 0.77 -13.31 -1.67
C HIS A 82 1.23 -12.71 -3.00
N ILE A 83 1.91 -11.55 -2.99
CA ILE A 83 2.44 -10.91 -4.19
C ILE A 83 3.93 -11.20 -4.35
N TYR A 84 4.65 -11.29 -3.25
CA TYR A 84 6.07 -11.66 -3.23
C TYR A 84 6.29 -12.74 -2.15
N VAL A 85 7.47 -13.38 -2.18
CA VAL A 85 7.72 -14.56 -1.34
C VAL A 85 8.17 -14.18 0.06
N ASP A 86 9.08 -13.21 0.19
CA ASP A 86 9.67 -12.87 1.49
C ASP A 86 10.02 -11.39 1.58
N ASP A 87 9.90 -10.81 2.78
CA ASP A 87 10.18 -9.39 3.03
C ASP A 87 11.62 -9.01 2.69
N SER A 88 12.56 -9.96 2.64
CA SER A 88 13.94 -9.72 2.22
C SER A 88 14.05 -9.23 0.76
N GLN A 89 13.01 -9.41 -0.03
CA GLN A 89 12.96 -8.91 -1.42
C GLN A 89 12.74 -7.39 -1.50
N VAL A 90 12.27 -6.77 -0.41
CA VAL A 90 11.93 -5.35 -0.39
C VAL A 90 13.18 -4.52 -0.19
N ASP A 91 13.58 -3.77 -1.22
CA ASP A 91 14.77 -2.92 -1.19
C ASP A 91 14.47 -1.46 -0.83
N ARG A 92 13.23 -1.03 -1.04
CA ARG A 92 12.83 0.35 -0.82
C ARG A 92 11.40 0.41 -0.31
N ILE A 93 11.18 1.21 0.73
CA ILE A 93 9.85 1.51 1.24
C ILE A 93 9.72 3.02 1.29
N VAL A 94 8.69 3.54 0.63
CA VAL A 94 8.28 4.94 0.74
C VAL A 94 6.93 4.94 1.42
N VAL A 95 6.82 5.63 2.55
CA VAL A 95 5.55 5.79 3.24
C VAL A 95 5.35 7.26 3.57
N GLN A 96 4.18 7.78 3.26
CA GLN A 96 3.85 9.17 3.53
C GLN A 96 2.36 9.30 3.81
N ARG A 97 2.03 10.13 4.80
CA ARG A 97 0.65 10.54 5.05
C ARG A 97 0.44 11.94 4.51
N PHE A 98 -0.76 12.16 4.01
CA PHE A 98 -1.19 13.46 3.49
C PHE A 98 -2.34 13.95 4.36
N GLU A 99 -2.02 14.69 5.42
CA GLU A 99 -3.01 15.14 6.38
C GLU A 99 -4.07 16.02 5.71
N PRO A 100 -5.32 15.98 6.18
CA PRO A 100 -6.37 16.84 5.64
C PRO A 100 -5.99 18.31 5.73
N GLY A 101 -6.25 19.05 4.65
CA GLY A 101 -5.94 20.47 4.58
C GLY A 101 -4.51 20.77 4.15
N SER A 102 -3.64 19.77 4.03
CA SER A 102 -2.29 19.98 3.49
C SER A 102 -2.34 20.29 2.00
N VAL A 103 -1.49 21.20 1.56
CA VAL A 103 -1.34 21.51 0.14
C VAL A 103 -0.24 20.64 -0.44
N PHE A 104 -0.59 19.83 -1.43
CA PHE A 104 0.36 18.95 -2.10
C PHE A 104 -0.08 18.73 -3.54
N GLY A 105 0.84 18.21 -4.36
CA GLY A 105 0.52 17.86 -5.75
C GLY A 105 1.51 16.84 -6.28
N PHE A 106 1.07 16.08 -7.28
CA PHE A 106 1.90 15.12 -8.00
C PHE A 106 2.08 15.61 -9.43
N GLY A 107 3.31 15.55 -9.93
CA GLY A 107 3.60 16.02 -11.29
C GLY A 107 2.99 15.15 -12.37
N SER A 108 3.05 13.82 -12.17
CA SER A 108 2.54 12.85 -13.14
C SER A 108 1.91 11.66 -12.44
N PRO A 109 0.76 11.87 -11.77
CA PRO A 109 0.13 10.77 -11.04
C PRO A 109 -0.42 9.71 -11.98
N SER A 110 -0.34 8.44 -11.55
CA SER A 110 -1.00 7.35 -12.25
C SER A 110 -2.52 7.49 -12.15
N ALA A 111 -3.25 6.77 -13.01
CA ALA A 111 -4.70 6.76 -12.94
C ALA A 111 -5.21 6.27 -11.57
N MET A 112 -4.53 5.29 -10.98
CA MET A 112 -4.90 4.77 -9.66
C MET A 112 -4.66 5.81 -8.56
N LEU A 113 -3.55 6.55 -8.63
CA LEU A 113 -3.27 7.61 -7.67
C LEU A 113 -4.28 8.76 -7.83
N GLU A 114 -4.64 9.13 -9.05
CA GLU A 114 -5.68 10.12 -9.29
C GLU A 114 -7.01 9.69 -8.67
N GLU A 115 -7.34 8.41 -8.76
CA GLU A 115 -8.55 7.87 -8.14
C GLU A 115 -8.50 8.01 -6.61
N ALA A 116 -7.34 7.77 -6.00
CA ALA A 116 -7.16 7.97 -4.57
C ALA A 116 -7.44 9.41 -4.16
N LEU A 117 -6.97 10.38 -4.97
CA LEU A 117 -7.15 11.80 -4.69
C LEU A 117 -8.60 12.25 -4.75
N LYS A 118 -9.46 11.49 -5.43
CA LYS A 118 -10.89 11.79 -5.54
C LYS A 118 -11.74 11.17 -4.43
N ARG A 119 -11.17 10.26 -3.63
CA ARG A 119 -11.89 9.61 -2.54
C ARG A 119 -12.17 10.60 -1.41
N GLN A 120 -13.33 10.46 -0.78
CA GLN A 120 -13.73 11.33 0.33
C GLN A 120 -13.41 10.74 1.69
N GLY A 121 -13.40 9.42 1.80
CA GLY A 121 -13.05 8.72 3.03
C GLY A 121 -11.56 8.44 3.11
N PRO A 122 -11.11 7.84 4.23
CA PRO A 122 -9.71 7.45 4.35
C PRO A 122 -9.38 6.37 3.33
N VAL A 123 -8.22 6.52 2.66
CA VAL A 123 -7.77 5.57 1.65
C VAL A 123 -6.27 5.46 1.67
N LEU A 124 -5.77 4.22 1.51
CA LEU A 124 -4.35 3.94 1.36
C LEU A 124 -4.08 3.56 -0.09
N TYR A 125 -3.20 4.29 -0.75
CA TYR A 125 -2.68 3.93 -2.06
C TYR A 125 -1.45 3.06 -1.88
N VAL A 126 -1.44 1.91 -2.56
CA VAL A 126 -0.33 0.96 -2.50
C VAL A 126 0.21 0.74 -3.90
N ARG A 127 1.52 0.84 -4.04
CA ARG A 127 2.21 0.56 -5.30
C ARG A 127 3.39 -0.36 -5.04
N LEU A 128 3.47 -1.44 -5.79
CA LEU A 128 4.65 -2.30 -5.83
C LEU A 128 5.30 -2.17 -7.21
N SER A 129 6.61 -2.05 -7.21
CA SER A 129 7.41 -1.88 -8.44
C SER A 129 8.65 -2.75 -8.38
N ASP A 130 9.15 -3.16 -9.53
CA ASP A 130 10.44 -3.83 -9.65
C ASP A 130 11.58 -2.85 -9.97
N ASN A 131 11.30 -1.54 -9.94
CA ASN A 131 12.29 -0.50 -10.15
C ASN A 131 12.48 0.32 -8.86
N PRO A 132 13.52 0.03 -8.04
CA PRO A 132 13.74 0.75 -6.78
C PRO A 132 14.22 2.19 -6.97
N PHE A 133 14.48 2.60 -8.20
CA PHE A 133 14.94 3.95 -8.52
C PHE A 133 13.88 4.79 -9.19
N GLU A 134 12.64 4.32 -9.28
CA GLU A 134 11.59 5.08 -9.93
C GLU A 134 11.28 6.40 -9.22
N ASP A 135 10.90 7.41 -10.01
CA ASP A 135 10.45 8.68 -9.51
C ASP A 135 8.94 8.63 -9.31
N LEU A 136 8.49 9.00 -8.11
CA LEU A 136 7.09 8.93 -7.73
C LEU A 136 6.33 10.24 -7.87
N THR A 137 7.01 11.30 -8.24
CA THR A 137 6.39 12.64 -8.35
C THR A 137 5.87 12.97 -9.77
#